data_fa431aa71afc034ed3d18273a7a7f82d
#
_entry.id   fa431aa71afc034ed3d18273a7a7f82d
#
_cell.length_a   1.000
_cell.length_b   1.000
_cell.length_c   1.000
_cell.angle_alpha   90.00
_cell.angle_beta   90.00
_cell.angle_gamma   90.00
#
_symmetry.space_group_name_H-M   'P 1'
#
loop_
_entity.id
_entity.type
_entity.pdbx_description
1 polymer ?
#
loop_
_entity_poly.entity_id
_entity_poly.type
_entity_poly.pdbx_seq_one_letter_code
_entity_poly.pdbx_strand_id
1 'polypeptide(L)'
;MKRNSLVYIDDILESINKIEDYIKNMGEDDFYEDSQVQDAVFRRLEIIGEAVKNIPSVIKNKYKNVPWAEIAGTRDILIHSYFGVNIEMI
;
A
#
# COMPACT_ATOMS: atom_id res chain seq x y z
N MET A 1 2.19 22.96 3.55
CA MET A 1 2.70 23.04 2.17
C MET A 1 2.17 21.88 1.34
N LYS A 2 1.69 22.20 0.15
CA LYS A 2 1.12 21.18 -0.71
C LYS A 2 2.23 20.41 -1.43
N ARG A 3 2.24 19.09 -1.32
CA ARG A 3 3.24 18.27 -2.00
C ARG A 3 2.93 18.16 -3.49
N ASN A 4 3.98 18.08 -4.29
CA ASN A 4 3.85 17.81 -5.72
C ASN A 4 3.31 16.39 -5.90
N SER A 5 2.42 16.18 -6.88
CA SER A 5 1.84 14.86 -7.15
C SER A 5 2.90 13.81 -7.50
N LEU A 6 4.04 14.21 -8.07
CA LEU A 6 5.13 13.29 -8.34
C LEU A 6 5.72 12.67 -7.07
N VAL A 7 5.69 13.42 -5.96
CA VAL A 7 6.17 12.88 -4.67
C VAL A 7 5.29 11.72 -4.22
N TYR A 8 3.98 11.85 -4.39
CA TYR A 8 3.06 10.76 -4.03
C TYR A 8 3.25 9.53 -4.92
N ILE A 9 3.50 9.72 -6.20
CA ILE A 9 3.80 8.62 -7.11
C ILE A 9 5.11 7.95 -6.70
N ASP A 10 6.13 8.72 -6.37
CA ASP A 10 7.40 8.19 -5.89
C ASP A 10 7.23 7.39 -4.60
N ASP A 11 6.39 7.87 -3.68
CA ASP A 11 6.08 7.14 -2.44
C ASP A 11 5.46 5.78 -2.74
N ILE A 12 4.56 5.72 -3.72
CA ILE A 12 3.92 4.48 -4.14
C ILE A 12 4.95 3.51 -4.71
N LEU A 13 5.78 3.98 -5.64
CA LEU A 13 6.80 3.15 -6.28
C LEU A 13 7.83 2.64 -5.27
N GLU A 14 8.28 3.51 -4.38
CA GLU A 14 9.21 3.12 -3.33
C GLU A 14 8.60 2.05 -2.42
N SER A 15 7.32 2.22 -2.05
CA SER A 15 6.65 1.26 -1.19
C SER A 15 6.45 -0.09 -1.87
N ILE A 16 6.12 -0.10 -3.16
CA ILE A 16 6.01 -1.34 -3.93
C ILE A 16 7.36 -2.06 -3.96
N ASN A 17 8.42 -1.33 -4.26
CA ASN A 17 9.77 -1.91 -4.32
C ASN A 17 10.18 -2.49 -2.96
N LYS A 18 9.87 -1.81 -1.87
CA LYS A 18 10.18 -2.30 -0.54
C LYS A 18 9.39 -3.56 -0.19
N ILE A 19 8.11 -3.60 -0.55
CA ILE A 19 7.32 -4.81 -0.34
C ILE A 19 7.93 -5.98 -1.10
N GLU A 20 8.28 -5.78 -2.36
CA GLU A 20 8.92 -6.83 -3.16
C GLU A 20 10.21 -7.32 -2.52
N ASP A 21 11.03 -6.41 -1.99
CA ASP A 21 12.26 -6.79 -1.30
C ASP A 21 11.99 -7.57 -0.02
N TYR A 22 10.99 -7.18 0.76
CA TYR A 22 10.67 -7.85 2.01
C TYR A 22 10.24 -9.30 1.80
N ILE A 23 9.49 -9.57 0.73
CA ILE A 23 8.92 -10.91 0.49
C ILE A 23 9.67 -11.70 -0.57
N LYS A 24 10.76 -11.19 -1.06
CA LYS A 24 11.51 -11.67 -2.21
C LYS A 24 11.83 -13.16 -2.20
N ASN A 25 12.23 -13.72 -1.08
CA ASN A 25 12.59 -15.13 -0.98
C ASN A 25 11.67 -15.89 -0.03
N MET A 26 10.45 -15.37 0.16
CA MET A 26 9.49 -15.94 1.10
C MET A 26 8.40 -16.71 0.39
N GLY A 27 8.07 -17.87 0.90
CA GLY A 27 6.85 -18.56 0.53
C GLY A 27 5.70 -18.04 1.38
N GLU A 28 4.49 -18.50 1.08
CA GLU A 28 3.29 -18.10 1.80
C GLU A 28 3.40 -18.39 3.30
N ASP A 29 3.89 -19.59 3.65
CA ASP A 29 4.04 -19.99 5.05
C ASP A 29 5.05 -19.11 5.79
N ASP A 30 6.14 -18.74 5.14
CA ASP A 30 7.15 -17.86 5.73
C ASP A 30 6.54 -16.50 6.09
N PHE A 31 5.71 -15.97 5.21
CA PHE A 31 5.03 -14.70 5.45
C PHE A 31 4.07 -14.78 6.64
N TYR A 32 3.31 -15.87 6.74
CA TYR A 32 2.38 -16.07 7.86
C TYR A 32 3.09 -16.15 9.21
N GLU A 33 4.33 -16.60 9.23
CA GLU A 33 5.09 -16.78 10.45
C GLU A 33 5.98 -15.60 10.83
N ASP A 34 6.12 -14.61 9.96
CA ASP A 34 7.05 -13.49 10.18
C ASP A 34 6.30 -12.19 10.47
N SER A 35 6.10 -11.91 11.76
CA SER A 35 5.38 -10.71 12.17
C SER A 35 6.10 -9.42 11.82
N GLN A 36 7.44 -9.41 11.80
CA GLN A 36 8.18 -8.22 11.40
C GLN A 36 7.93 -7.86 9.94
N VAL A 37 7.95 -8.87 9.07
CA VAL A 37 7.67 -8.66 7.65
C VAL A 37 6.22 -8.24 7.44
N GLN A 38 5.29 -8.85 8.14
CA GLN A 38 3.88 -8.46 8.08
C GLN A 38 3.69 -7.00 8.44
N ASP A 39 4.30 -6.55 9.53
CA ASP A 39 4.21 -5.15 9.97
C ASP A 39 4.82 -4.21 8.94
N ALA A 40 5.95 -4.58 8.37
CA ALA A 40 6.61 -3.77 7.36
C ALA A 40 5.75 -3.64 6.09
N VAL A 41 5.15 -4.74 5.64
CA VAL A 41 4.26 -4.75 4.48
C VAL A 41 3.02 -3.90 4.76
N PHE A 42 2.39 -4.04 5.94
CA PHE A 42 1.22 -3.25 6.30
C PHE A 42 1.54 -1.77 6.29
N ARG A 43 2.69 -1.38 6.81
CA ARG A 43 3.11 0.01 6.81
C ARG A 43 3.25 0.55 5.38
N ARG A 44 3.81 -0.24 4.48
CA ARG A 44 3.94 0.17 3.08
C ARG A 44 2.58 0.29 2.40
N LEU A 45 1.65 -0.61 2.69
CA LEU A 45 0.29 -0.55 2.16
C LEU A 45 -0.45 0.70 2.65
N GLU A 46 -0.26 1.07 3.92
CA GLU A 46 -0.78 2.34 4.45
C GLU A 46 -0.26 3.54 3.68
N ILE A 47 1.05 3.57 3.43
CA ILE A 47 1.69 4.67 2.70
C ILE A 47 1.15 4.76 1.28
N ILE A 48 1.00 3.62 0.61
CA ILE A 48 0.42 3.57 -0.74
C ILE A 48 -1.00 4.14 -0.74
N GLY A 49 -1.83 3.68 0.18
CA GLY A 49 -3.22 4.14 0.28
C GLY A 49 -3.32 5.63 0.56
N GLU A 50 -2.49 6.15 1.45
CA GLU A 50 -2.45 7.57 1.77
C GLU A 50 -1.99 8.39 0.56
N ALA A 51 -0.96 7.93 -0.13
CA ALA A 51 -0.46 8.60 -1.33
C ALA A 51 -1.53 8.65 -2.42
N VAL A 52 -2.26 7.55 -2.63
CA VAL A 52 -3.35 7.49 -3.62
C VAL A 52 -4.42 8.53 -3.33
N LYS A 53 -4.76 8.73 -2.05
CA LYS A 53 -5.77 9.73 -1.66
C LYS A 53 -5.36 11.15 -2.03
N ASN A 54 -4.07 11.41 -2.12
CA ASN A 54 -3.53 12.73 -2.41
C ASN A 54 -3.21 12.97 -3.88
N ILE A 55 -3.40 11.99 -4.73
CA ILE A 55 -3.21 12.16 -6.18
C ILE A 55 -4.40 12.91 -6.75
N PRO A 56 -4.16 13.99 -7.54
CA PRO A 56 -5.24 14.80 -8.09
C PRO A 56 -6.18 14.03 -9.02
N SER A 57 -7.45 14.43 -9.02
CA SER A 57 -8.47 13.83 -9.87
C SER A 57 -8.11 13.84 -11.34
N VAL A 58 -7.41 14.88 -11.78
CA VAL A 58 -6.96 15.01 -13.17
C VAL A 58 -6.11 13.80 -13.57
N ILE A 59 -5.18 13.40 -12.71
CA ILE A 59 -4.33 12.25 -12.97
C ILE A 59 -5.12 10.95 -12.89
N LYS A 60 -5.97 10.81 -11.89
CA LYS A 60 -6.81 9.62 -11.72
C LYS A 60 -7.72 9.40 -12.93
N ASN A 61 -8.28 10.47 -13.45
CA ASN A 61 -9.16 10.42 -14.62
C ASN A 61 -8.39 10.05 -15.89
N LYS A 62 -7.13 10.43 -15.98
CA LYS A 62 -6.27 10.10 -17.12
C LYS A 62 -5.91 8.62 -17.15
N TYR A 63 -5.83 7.97 -15.99
CA TYR A 63 -5.45 6.56 -15.85
C TYR A 63 -6.57 5.77 -15.17
N LYS A 64 -7.75 5.73 -15.81
CA LYS A 64 -8.95 5.13 -15.24
C LYS A 64 -8.87 3.63 -15.01
N ASN A 65 -7.95 2.96 -15.67
CA ASN A 65 -7.76 1.52 -15.49
C ASN A 65 -7.08 1.16 -14.17
N VAL A 66 -6.55 2.15 -13.45
CA VAL A 66 -6.00 1.92 -12.10
C VAL A 66 -7.15 1.97 -11.08
N PRO A 67 -7.29 0.96 -10.20
CA PRO A 67 -8.40 0.93 -9.23
C PRO A 67 -8.09 1.83 -8.02
N TRP A 68 -8.11 3.14 -8.22
CA TRP A 68 -7.71 4.13 -7.22
C TRP A 68 -8.50 4.02 -5.91
N ALA A 69 -9.84 3.89 -6.03
CA ALA A 69 -10.69 3.84 -4.84
C ALA A 69 -10.44 2.59 -4.01
N GLU A 70 -10.19 1.47 -4.67
CA GLU A 70 -9.92 0.20 -3.99
C GLU A 70 -8.59 0.23 -3.26
N ILE A 71 -7.58 0.85 -3.88
CA ILE A 71 -6.26 1.01 -3.26
C ILE A 71 -6.37 1.89 -2.01
N ALA A 72 -7.07 3.02 -2.11
CA ALA A 72 -7.29 3.89 -0.96
C ALA A 72 -8.11 3.19 0.13
N GLY A 73 -9.09 2.38 -0.27
CA GLY A 73 -9.92 1.61 0.68
C GLY A 73 -9.13 0.59 1.47
N THR A 74 -8.10 0.00 0.87
CA THR A 74 -7.22 -0.94 1.57
C THR A 74 -6.54 -0.27 2.76
N ARG A 75 -6.09 0.95 2.59
CA ARG A 75 -5.50 1.73 3.68
C ARG A 75 -6.49 1.91 4.84
N ASP A 76 -7.75 2.22 4.53
CA ASP A 76 -8.76 2.42 5.55
C ASP A 76 -9.05 1.12 6.31
N ILE A 77 -9.11 0.00 5.62
CA ILE A 77 -9.28 -1.31 6.23
C ILE A 77 -8.13 -1.60 7.21
N LEU A 78 -6.90 -1.33 6.81
CA LEU A 78 -5.73 -1.57 7.65
C LEU A 78 -5.74 -0.71 8.91
N ILE A 79 -6.14 0.56 8.79
CA ILE A 79 -6.20 1.46 9.93
C ILE A 79 -7.28 1.06 10.93
N HIS A 80 -8.47 0.71 10.43
CA HIS A 80 -9.61 0.43 11.30
C HIS A 80 -9.63 -1.00 11.85
N SER A 81 -8.89 -1.91 11.23
CA SER A 81 -8.95 -3.33 11.55
C SER A 81 -7.57 -3.97 11.73
N TYR A 82 -6.58 -3.16 12.09
CA TYR A 82 -5.18 -3.64 12.14
C TYR A 82 -5.04 -4.91 12.97
N PHE A 83 -5.62 -4.95 14.16
CA PHE A 83 -5.51 -6.11 15.03
C PHE A 83 -6.38 -7.28 14.59
N GLY A 84 -7.33 -7.04 13.70
CA GLY A 84 -8.19 -8.06 13.15
C GLY A 84 -7.93 -8.36 11.69
N VAL A 85 -6.86 -7.79 11.12
CA VAL A 85 -6.54 -8.00 9.72
C VAL A 85 -6.28 -9.48 9.45
N ASN A 86 -6.99 -10.02 8.48
CA ASN A 86 -6.74 -11.36 7.99
C ASN A 86 -5.63 -11.29 6.94
N ILE A 87 -4.53 -11.97 7.21
CA ILE A 87 -3.37 -11.98 6.32
C ILE A 87 -3.75 -12.41 4.91
N GLU A 88 -4.73 -13.28 4.77
CA GLU A 88 -5.22 -13.73 3.47
C GLU A 88 -5.84 -12.62 2.62
N MET A 89 -6.20 -11.48 3.22
CA MET A 89 -6.71 -10.32 2.49
C MET A 89 -5.61 -9.55 1.77
N ILE A 90 -4.37 -9.82 2.10
CA ILE A 90 -3.22 -9.16 1.52
C ILE A 90 -2.65 -10.00 0.41
#